data_e8f1b55e7e0d8cd9c8a4a0a84a9b2f5a
#
_entry.id   e8f1b55e7e0d8cd9c8a4a0a84a9b2f5a
#
_cell.length_a   1.000
_cell.length_b   1.000
_cell.length_c   1.000
_cell.angle_alpha   90.00
_cell.angle_beta   90.00
_cell.angle_gamma   90.00
#
_symmetry.space_group_name_H-M   'P 1'
#
loop_
_entity.id
_entity.type
_entity.pdbx_description
1 polymer ?
#
loop_
_entity_poly.entity_id
_entity_poly.type
_entity_poly.pdbx_seq_one_letter_code
_entity_poly.pdbx_strand_id
1 'polypeptide(L)'
;MRVTFLGTGAAMPTGERFQTGLLLEDPDGEAEPLLVDCGSGVLHGLASSDVGYEGISTVLLTHHHLDHVSDLAALLKARWLAGETELEIVGPEGTEELVEDLLAIHDYMQGRFDLSFRELSRGTFSVAGYDVEAVETVHSMYCLAYRFETDDAIFTFSADTEASGSVAELAEGSAVLAHDCSFPDGIDVENHPTPNQLGEVLAGREIGRVYLTHLYPHTDGHHEAMTESVGERFEGDVRVARDGLTIDLRRRNGE
;
A
#
# COMPACT_ATOMS: atom_id res chain seq x y z
N MET A 1 13.92 -5.74 -5.54
CA MET A 1 12.61 -5.05 -5.45
C MET A 1 12.83 -3.57 -5.13
N ARG A 2 12.05 -2.69 -5.75
CA ARG A 2 11.99 -1.24 -5.44
C ARG A 2 10.56 -0.89 -5.05
N VAL A 3 10.40 -0.07 -4.01
CA VAL A 3 9.09 0.41 -3.55
C VAL A 3 9.08 1.93 -3.54
N THR A 4 8.11 2.53 -4.21
CA THR A 4 7.88 3.98 -4.21
C THR A 4 6.55 4.29 -3.54
N PHE A 5 6.57 5.13 -2.51
CA PHE A 5 5.36 5.65 -1.87
C PHE A 5 4.79 6.77 -2.74
N LEU A 6 3.72 6.50 -3.48
CA LEU A 6 3.04 7.50 -4.31
C LEU A 6 2.16 8.42 -3.46
N GLY A 7 1.58 7.87 -2.40
CA GLY A 7 0.81 8.60 -1.41
C GLY A 7 0.91 7.94 -0.04
N THR A 8 1.03 8.77 0.99
CA THR A 8 1.28 8.36 2.38
C THR A 8 0.28 8.94 3.37
N GLY A 9 -0.71 9.66 2.88
CA GLY A 9 -1.83 10.20 3.66
C GLY A 9 -3.01 9.25 3.67
N ALA A 10 -3.97 9.57 4.53
CA ALA A 10 -5.21 8.86 4.78
C ALA A 10 -6.43 9.61 4.20
N ALA A 11 -7.64 9.22 4.65
CA ALA A 11 -8.91 9.78 4.16
C ALA A 11 -9.04 11.31 4.30
N MET A 12 -8.41 11.92 5.31
CA MET A 12 -8.36 13.37 5.45
C MET A 12 -7.13 13.92 4.73
N PRO A 13 -7.29 14.64 3.61
CA PRO A 13 -6.14 15.13 2.84
C PRO A 13 -5.36 16.19 3.59
N THR A 14 -4.06 16.24 3.37
CA THR A 14 -3.17 17.35 3.76
C THR A 14 -2.66 18.06 2.51
N GLY A 15 -2.02 19.22 2.67
CA GLY A 15 -1.37 19.91 1.55
C GLY A 15 -0.08 19.24 1.05
N GLU A 16 0.43 18.23 1.78
CA GLU A 16 1.74 17.64 1.57
C GLU A 16 1.69 16.12 1.27
N ARG A 17 0.51 15.47 1.42
CA ARG A 17 0.36 14.05 1.26
C ARG A 17 -0.82 13.70 0.38
N PHE A 18 -0.58 12.92 -0.65
CA PHE A 18 -1.61 12.21 -1.40
C PHE A 18 -2.15 11.04 -0.57
N GLN A 19 -3.33 10.55 -0.95
CA GLN A 19 -3.92 9.37 -0.34
C GLN A 19 -3.15 8.10 -0.73
N THR A 20 -3.48 6.97 -0.13
CA THR A 20 -2.69 5.74 -0.17
C THR A 20 -2.45 5.20 -1.57
N GLY A 21 -1.19 4.93 -1.87
CA GLY A 21 -0.77 4.20 -3.05
C GLY A 21 0.73 3.92 -3.06
N LEU A 22 1.10 2.71 -3.50
CA LEU A 22 2.48 2.25 -3.62
C LEU A 22 2.74 1.74 -5.03
N LEU A 23 3.91 2.03 -5.57
CA LEU A 23 4.42 1.41 -6.79
C LEU A 23 5.54 0.43 -6.41
N LEU A 24 5.34 -0.84 -6.77
CA LEU A 24 6.34 -1.88 -6.67
C LEU A 24 6.94 -2.14 -8.04
N GLU A 25 8.26 -2.21 -8.09
CA GLU A 25 9.06 -2.52 -9.28
C GLU A 25 10.09 -3.58 -8.95
N ASP A 26 10.43 -4.41 -9.91
CA ASP A 26 11.51 -5.40 -9.79
C ASP A 26 12.56 -5.17 -10.89
N PRO A 27 13.42 -4.14 -10.76
CA PRO A 27 14.33 -3.69 -11.83
C PRO A 27 15.33 -4.74 -12.30
N ASP A 28 15.65 -5.71 -11.46
CA ASP A 28 16.66 -6.76 -11.72
C ASP A 28 16.00 -8.15 -11.91
N GLY A 29 14.66 -8.26 -11.77
CA GLY A 29 13.88 -9.50 -11.83
C GLY A 29 12.90 -9.57 -12.99
N GLU A 30 11.92 -10.46 -12.87
CA GLU A 30 10.92 -10.75 -13.90
C GLU A 30 9.51 -10.22 -13.54
N ALA A 31 9.33 -9.64 -12.34
CA ALA A 31 8.03 -9.11 -11.92
C ALA A 31 7.73 -7.79 -12.62
N GLU A 32 6.49 -7.65 -13.08
CA GLU A 32 5.99 -6.43 -13.71
C GLU A 32 5.70 -5.34 -12.69
N PRO A 33 5.71 -4.04 -13.08
CA PRO A 33 5.31 -2.97 -12.19
C PRO A 33 3.90 -3.18 -11.65
N LEU A 34 3.76 -3.12 -10.33
CA LEU A 34 2.51 -3.34 -9.61
C LEU A 34 2.10 -2.08 -8.86
N LEU A 35 0.89 -1.60 -9.11
CA LEU A 35 0.28 -0.55 -8.30
C LEU A 35 -0.51 -1.19 -7.15
N VAL A 36 -0.20 -0.84 -5.91
CA VAL A 36 -0.94 -1.26 -4.72
C VAL A 36 -1.69 -0.06 -4.18
N ASP A 37 -3.01 -0.13 -4.21
CA ASP A 37 -3.97 0.94 -3.97
C ASP A 37 -3.85 2.14 -4.95
N CYS A 38 -4.93 2.87 -5.10
CA CYS A 38 -5.06 3.97 -6.06
C CYS A 38 -5.90 5.12 -5.46
N GLY A 39 -5.45 5.66 -4.33
CA GLY A 39 -6.06 6.81 -3.66
C GLY A 39 -5.83 8.12 -4.40
N SER A 40 -6.46 9.20 -3.95
CA SER A 40 -6.39 10.50 -4.61
C SER A 40 -4.98 11.07 -4.65
N GLY A 41 -4.52 11.44 -5.84
CA GLY A 41 -3.18 11.94 -6.15
C GLY A 41 -2.19 10.85 -6.59
N VAL A 42 -2.54 9.57 -6.45
CA VAL A 42 -1.70 8.44 -6.88
C VAL A 42 -1.44 8.48 -8.39
N LEU A 43 -2.47 8.80 -9.19
CA LEU A 43 -2.31 9.00 -10.63
C LEU A 43 -1.27 10.09 -10.95
N HIS A 44 -1.24 11.18 -10.17
CA HIS A 44 -0.25 12.23 -10.34
C HIS A 44 1.16 11.77 -9.97
N GLY A 45 1.29 10.98 -8.91
CA GLY A 45 2.54 10.31 -8.52
C GLY A 45 3.06 9.38 -9.62
N LEU A 46 2.18 8.54 -10.19
CA LEU A 46 2.51 7.67 -11.33
C LEU A 46 2.98 8.46 -12.56
N ALA A 47 2.29 9.53 -12.93
CA ALA A 47 2.67 10.38 -14.06
C ALA A 47 4.07 11.02 -13.88
N SER A 48 4.58 11.08 -12.65
CA SER A 48 5.90 11.60 -12.30
C SER A 48 6.96 10.51 -12.14
N SER A 49 6.58 9.22 -12.20
CA SER A 49 7.49 8.08 -12.14
C SER A 49 8.02 7.69 -13.52
N ASP A 50 9.10 6.91 -13.54
CA ASP A 50 9.67 6.38 -14.79
C ASP A 50 8.73 5.34 -15.45
N VAL A 51 7.88 4.67 -14.68
CA VAL A 51 6.89 3.69 -15.17
C VAL A 51 5.71 4.38 -15.86
N GLY A 52 5.30 5.54 -15.35
CA GLY A 52 4.10 6.22 -15.82
C GLY A 52 2.82 5.39 -15.54
N TYR A 53 1.65 5.97 -15.86
CA TYR A 53 0.40 5.22 -15.76
C TYR A 53 0.21 4.25 -16.94
N GLU A 54 0.92 4.43 -18.03
CA GLU A 54 0.95 3.54 -19.19
C GLU A 54 1.59 2.19 -18.84
N GLY A 55 2.63 2.20 -18.02
CA GLY A 55 3.39 1.00 -17.66
C GLY A 55 2.72 0.11 -16.59
N ILE A 56 1.58 0.52 -16.03
CA ILE A 56 0.84 -0.29 -15.04
C ILE A 56 -0.10 -1.27 -15.76
N SER A 57 0.15 -2.55 -15.66
CA SER A 57 -0.73 -3.62 -16.18
C SER A 57 -1.59 -4.26 -15.09
N THR A 58 -1.26 -4.05 -13.82
CA THR A 58 -1.96 -4.65 -12.68
C THR A 58 -2.11 -3.67 -11.53
N VAL A 59 -3.32 -3.60 -10.97
CA VAL A 59 -3.64 -2.89 -9.71
C VAL A 59 -4.06 -3.92 -8.67
N LEU A 60 -3.44 -3.87 -7.49
CA LEU A 60 -3.80 -4.69 -6.33
C LEU A 60 -4.42 -3.80 -5.26
N LEU A 61 -5.68 -4.02 -4.91
CA LEU A 61 -6.39 -3.27 -3.88
C LEU A 61 -6.32 -4.01 -2.54
N THR A 62 -6.09 -3.26 -1.48
CA THR A 62 -6.14 -3.78 -0.10
C THR A 62 -7.58 -3.88 0.39
N HIS A 63 -8.39 -2.86 0.12
CA HIS A 63 -9.81 -2.75 0.45
C HIS A 63 -10.46 -1.61 -0.36
N HIS A 64 -11.74 -1.31 -0.10
CA HIS A 64 -12.54 -0.43 -0.95
C HIS A 64 -12.86 0.93 -0.32
N HIS A 65 -12.16 1.38 0.73
CA HIS A 65 -12.30 2.75 1.19
C HIS A 65 -11.87 3.75 0.12
N LEU A 66 -12.53 4.90 0.10
CA LEU A 66 -12.38 5.89 -0.97
C LEU A 66 -10.93 6.36 -1.14
N ASP A 67 -10.19 6.51 -0.07
CA ASP A 67 -8.78 6.93 -0.07
C ASP A 67 -7.79 5.87 -0.57
N HIS A 68 -8.30 4.68 -0.92
CA HIS A 68 -7.53 3.61 -1.58
C HIS A 68 -7.95 3.37 -3.03
N VAL A 69 -9.07 3.98 -3.49
CA VAL A 69 -9.63 3.71 -4.84
C VAL A 69 -10.04 4.96 -5.61
N SER A 70 -9.95 6.15 -5.03
CA SER A 70 -10.52 7.37 -5.61
C SER A 70 -9.95 7.79 -6.97
N ASP A 71 -8.68 7.49 -7.27
CA ASP A 71 -8.08 7.77 -8.59
C ASP A 71 -8.26 6.62 -9.59
N LEU A 72 -8.87 5.48 -9.22
CA LEU A 72 -8.97 4.30 -10.09
C LEU A 72 -9.69 4.59 -11.41
N ALA A 73 -10.84 5.26 -11.36
CA ALA A 73 -11.56 5.66 -12.57
C ALA A 73 -10.76 6.68 -13.42
N ALA A 74 -10.01 7.57 -12.77
CA ALA A 74 -9.13 8.51 -13.44
C ALA A 74 -7.92 7.82 -14.08
N LEU A 75 -7.34 6.80 -13.41
CA LEU A 75 -6.28 5.95 -13.95
C LEU A 75 -6.74 5.23 -15.22
N LEU A 76 -7.90 4.57 -15.19
CA LEU A 76 -8.51 3.94 -16.35
C LEU A 76 -8.65 4.93 -17.51
N LYS A 77 -9.17 6.13 -17.23
CA LYS A 77 -9.33 7.17 -18.23
C LYS A 77 -8.00 7.63 -18.84
N ALA A 78 -6.97 7.84 -18.02
CA ALA A 78 -5.65 8.27 -18.48
C ALA A 78 -5.02 7.20 -19.39
N ARG A 79 -5.04 5.93 -18.96
CA ARG A 79 -4.53 4.79 -19.73
C ARG A 79 -5.23 4.65 -21.09
N TRP A 80 -6.58 4.69 -21.10
CA TRP A 80 -7.32 4.67 -22.36
C TRP A 80 -6.93 5.80 -23.32
N LEU A 81 -6.74 7.01 -22.82
CA LEU A 81 -6.30 8.14 -23.67
C LEU A 81 -4.87 7.97 -24.17
N ALA A 82 -4.03 7.24 -23.45
CA ALA A 82 -2.68 6.86 -23.87
C ALA A 82 -2.66 5.67 -24.86
N GLY A 83 -3.79 4.98 -25.03
CA GLY A 83 -3.92 3.81 -25.91
C GLY A 83 -3.84 2.46 -25.20
N GLU A 84 -3.72 2.46 -23.88
CA GLU A 84 -3.64 1.28 -23.02
C GLU A 84 -5.03 0.96 -22.46
N THR A 85 -5.61 -0.16 -22.91
CA THR A 85 -6.99 -0.55 -22.50
C THR A 85 -7.04 -1.80 -21.63
N GLU A 86 -5.99 -2.61 -21.62
CA GLU A 86 -5.89 -3.82 -20.81
C GLU A 86 -5.45 -3.48 -19.39
N LEU A 87 -6.15 -4.00 -18.37
CA LEU A 87 -5.75 -3.87 -16.97
C LEU A 87 -6.30 -5.04 -16.16
N GLU A 88 -5.44 -5.70 -15.37
CA GLU A 88 -5.87 -6.62 -14.33
C GLU A 88 -6.12 -5.82 -13.04
N ILE A 89 -7.29 -6.01 -12.42
CA ILE A 89 -7.61 -5.44 -11.11
C ILE A 89 -7.83 -6.58 -10.14
N VAL A 90 -6.98 -6.63 -9.13
CA VAL A 90 -6.93 -7.68 -8.11
C VAL A 90 -7.31 -7.06 -6.77
N GLY A 91 -8.14 -7.72 -5.98
CA GLY A 91 -8.52 -7.18 -4.68
C GLY A 91 -9.46 -8.10 -3.90
N PRO A 92 -9.99 -7.66 -2.76
CA PRO A 92 -10.96 -8.44 -2.00
C PRO A 92 -12.27 -8.62 -2.75
N GLU A 93 -13.13 -9.52 -2.24
CA GLU A 93 -14.49 -9.73 -2.76
C GLU A 93 -15.25 -8.40 -2.91
N GLY A 94 -15.92 -8.20 -4.06
CA GLY A 94 -16.63 -6.97 -4.44
C GLY A 94 -15.78 -5.98 -5.25
N THR A 95 -14.53 -6.32 -5.59
CA THR A 95 -13.67 -5.46 -6.43
C THR A 95 -14.22 -5.28 -7.84
N GLU A 96 -14.73 -6.34 -8.47
CA GLU A 96 -15.37 -6.25 -9.79
C GLU A 96 -16.60 -5.35 -9.75
N GLU A 97 -17.50 -5.54 -8.78
CA GLU A 97 -18.71 -4.72 -8.60
C GLU A 97 -18.36 -3.24 -8.37
N LEU A 98 -17.36 -2.94 -7.53
CA LEU A 98 -16.89 -1.58 -7.32
C LEU A 98 -16.48 -0.90 -8.63
N VAL A 99 -15.68 -1.58 -9.46
CA VAL A 99 -15.16 -1.00 -10.71
C VAL A 99 -16.28 -0.84 -11.74
N GLU A 100 -17.19 -1.82 -11.85
CA GLU A 100 -18.37 -1.73 -12.71
C GLU A 100 -19.25 -0.55 -12.32
N ASP A 101 -19.50 -0.34 -11.03
CA ASP A 101 -20.29 0.80 -10.51
C ASP A 101 -19.59 2.14 -10.78
N LEU A 102 -18.27 2.24 -10.59
CA LEU A 102 -17.50 3.44 -10.96
C LEU A 102 -17.61 3.77 -12.46
N LEU A 103 -17.56 2.75 -13.31
CA LEU A 103 -17.71 2.93 -14.77
C LEU A 103 -19.17 3.22 -15.16
N ALA A 104 -20.16 2.70 -14.41
CA ALA A 104 -21.57 2.97 -14.66
C ALA A 104 -21.94 4.46 -14.46
N ILE A 105 -21.24 5.17 -13.58
CA ILE A 105 -21.41 6.63 -13.39
C ILE A 105 -20.94 7.41 -14.63
N HIS A 106 -20.03 6.83 -15.42
CA HIS A 106 -19.38 7.46 -16.57
C HIS A 106 -19.69 6.73 -17.90
N ASP A 107 -20.94 6.82 -18.37
CA ASP A 107 -21.43 6.11 -19.58
C ASP A 107 -20.47 6.14 -20.78
N TYR A 108 -19.76 7.26 -20.99
CA TYR A 108 -18.83 7.42 -22.10
C TYR A 108 -17.56 6.55 -21.99
N MET A 109 -17.30 5.99 -20.80
CA MET A 109 -16.18 5.09 -20.53
C MET A 109 -16.55 3.61 -20.71
N GLN A 110 -17.83 3.27 -20.70
CA GLN A 110 -18.29 1.89 -20.79
C GLN A 110 -17.84 1.22 -22.11
N GLY A 111 -17.39 -0.02 -22.03
CA GLY A 111 -16.92 -0.81 -23.17
C GLY A 111 -15.62 -0.28 -23.81
N ARG A 112 -14.86 0.54 -23.11
CA ARG A 112 -13.58 1.10 -23.59
C ARG A 112 -12.36 0.32 -23.09
N PHE A 113 -12.54 -0.57 -22.13
CA PHE A 113 -11.48 -1.30 -21.47
C PHE A 113 -11.64 -2.80 -21.67
N ASP A 114 -10.52 -3.50 -21.66
CA ASP A 114 -10.42 -4.94 -21.54
C ASP A 114 -9.91 -5.23 -20.12
N LEU A 115 -10.85 -5.29 -19.17
CA LEU A 115 -10.55 -5.48 -17.75
C LEU A 115 -10.64 -6.95 -17.40
N SER A 116 -9.70 -7.42 -16.62
CA SER A 116 -9.77 -8.71 -15.94
C SER A 116 -9.80 -8.51 -14.43
N PHE A 117 -10.59 -9.32 -13.75
CA PHE A 117 -10.75 -9.22 -12.30
C PHE A 117 -10.33 -10.52 -11.63
N ARG A 118 -9.69 -10.38 -10.47
CA ARG A 118 -9.37 -11.51 -9.60
C ARG A 118 -9.62 -11.13 -8.16
N GLU A 119 -10.62 -11.74 -7.57
CA GLU A 119 -10.96 -11.51 -6.18
C GLU A 119 -10.21 -12.46 -5.27
N LEU A 120 -9.70 -11.91 -4.17
CA LEU A 120 -8.81 -12.57 -3.24
C LEU A 120 -9.41 -12.64 -1.83
N SER A 121 -8.96 -13.65 -1.13
CA SER A 121 -9.06 -13.75 0.33
C SER A 121 -7.65 -13.96 0.91
N ARG A 122 -7.55 -14.05 2.25
CA ARG A 122 -6.29 -14.43 2.91
C ARG A 122 -5.71 -15.71 2.32
N GLY A 123 -4.39 -15.78 2.20
CA GLY A 123 -3.67 -16.93 1.64
C GLY A 123 -2.46 -16.50 0.82
N THR A 124 -1.93 -17.44 0.03
CA THR A 124 -0.77 -17.23 -0.84
C THR A 124 -1.17 -17.31 -2.30
N PHE A 125 -0.64 -16.40 -3.12
CA PHE A 125 -0.89 -16.32 -4.55
C PHE A 125 0.24 -15.57 -5.25
N SER A 126 0.24 -15.52 -6.59
CA SER A 126 1.15 -14.67 -7.35
C SER A 126 0.37 -13.53 -8.01
N VAL A 127 0.92 -12.31 -7.99
CA VAL A 127 0.37 -11.12 -8.66
C VAL A 127 1.50 -10.38 -9.37
N ALA A 128 1.35 -10.09 -10.66
CA ALA A 128 2.34 -9.38 -11.47
C ALA A 128 3.77 -9.98 -11.38
N GLY A 129 3.89 -11.28 -11.09
CA GLY A 129 5.17 -11.96 -10.91
C GLY A 129 5.75 -11.94 -9.49
N TYR A 130 5.12 -11.25 -8.54
CA TYR A 130 5.48 -11.31 -7.11
C TYR A 130 4.80 -12.51 -6.45
N ASP A 131 5.53 -13.20 -5.57
CA ASP A 131 4.93 -14.12 -4.61
C ASP A 131 4.32 -13.30 -3.47
N VAL A 132 3.03 -13.49 -3.21
CA VAL A 132 2.27 -12.67 -2.25
C VAL A 132 1.61 -13.55 -1.21
N GLU A 133 1.78 -13.20 0.05
CA GLU A 133 0.99 -13.72 1.16
C GLU A 133 0.09 -12.61 1.71
N ALA A 134 -1.18 -12.93 1.93
CA ALA A 134 -2.18 -12.01 2.46
C ALA A 134 -2.78 -12.51 3.77
N VAL A 135 -2.93 -11.59 4.72
CA VAL A 135 -3.70 -11.81 5.96
C VAL A 135 -4.78 -10.75 6.10
N GLU A 136 -5.89 -11.13 6.71
CA GLU A 136 -6.95 -10.19 7.06
C GLU A 136 -6.48 -9.28 8.20
N THR A 137 -6.76 -7.98 8.06
CA THR A 137 -6.44 -6.96 9.05
C THR A 137 -7.59 -6.74 10.03
N VAL A 138 -7.36 -5.95 11.07
CA VAL A 138 -8.42 -5.50 11.99
C VAL A 138 -8.86 -4.10 11.56
N HIS A 139 -9.90 -4.04 10.73
CA HIS A 139 -10.39 -2.80 10.14
C HIS A 139 -11.92 -2.80 10.01
N SER A 140 -12.51 -1.63 9.70
CA SER A 140 -13.97 -1.44 9.61
C SER A 140 -14.64 -2.17 8.45
N MET A 141 -13.87 -2.55 7.43
CA MET A 141 -14.29 -3.42 6.32
C MET A 141 -13.25 -4.51 6.07
N TYR A 142 -13.58 -5.49 5.25
CA TYR A 142 -12.64 -6.53 4.86
C TYR A 142 -11.44 -5.92 4.16
N CYS A 143 -10.30 -6.04 4.78
CA CYS A 143 -9.05 -5.44 4.35
C CYS A 143 -7.91 -6.46 4.46
N LEU A 144 -6.98 -6.45 3.50
CA LEU A 144 -5.87 -7.38 3.40
C LEU A 144 -4.52 -6.66 3.50
N ALA A 145 -3.70 -7.08 4.46
CA ALA A 145 -2.28 -6.79 4.48
C ALA A 145 -1.56 -7.75 3.52
N TYR A 146 -0.51 -7.27 2.87
CA TYR A 146 0.24 -8.03 1.88
C TYR A 146 1.74 -8.10 2.20
N ARG A 147 2.31 -9.30 2.08
CA ARG A 147 3.74 -9.55 2.05
C ARG A 147 4.12 -9.91 0.63
N PHE A 148 5.02 -9.16 0.04
CA PHE A 148 5.58 -9.36 -1.30
C PHE A 148 6.97 -9.95 -1.17
N GLU A 149 7.24 -11.03 -1.89
CA GLU A 149 8.53 -11.68 -1.92
C GLU A 149 9.04 -11.79 -3.35
N THR A 150 10.33 -11.49 -3.52
CA THR A 150 11.14 -11.79 -4.71
C THR A 150 12.36 -12.58 -4.25
N ASP A 151 13.16 -13.10 -5.18
CA ASP A 151 14.39 -13.82 -4.84
C ASP A 151 15.31 -13.04 -3.89
N ASP A 152 15.29 -11.70 -3.98
CA ASP A 152 16.25 -10.81 -3.32
C ASP A 152 15.68 -9.97 -2.17
N ALA A 153 14.37 -9.88 -2.00
CA ALA A 153 13.79 -8.97 -1.01
C ALA A 153 12.39 -9.39 -0.56
N ILE A 154 12.05 -8.97 0.66
CA ILE A 154 10.73 -9.09 1.25
C ILE A 154 10.27 -7.70 1.68
N PHE A 155 9.09 -7.31 1.20
CA PHE A 155 8.40 -6.09 1.59
C PHE A 155 7.02 -6.44 2.13
N THR A 156 6.62 -5.83 3.25
CA THR A 156 5.27 -5.99 3.79
C THR A 156 4.57 -4.63 3.86
N PHE A 157 3.30 -4.63 3.44
CA PHE A 157 2.39 -3.50 3.57
C PHE A 157 1.21 -3.92 4.45
N SER A 158 1.02 -3.21 5.57
CA SER A 158 -0.04 -3.54 6.54
C SER A 158 -1.45 -3.26 6.02
N ALA A 159 -1.58 -2.42 5.00
CA ALA A 159 -2.84 -1.72 4.71
C ALA A 159 -3.39 -1.02 5.96
N ASP A 160 -4.69 -0.78 6.04
CA ASP A 160 -5.35 -0.19 7.20
C ASP A 160 -5.63 -1.26 8.25
N THR A 161 -5.20 -1.03 9.49
CA THR A 161 -5.36 -2.01 10.55
C THR A 161 -5.15 -1.38 11.93
N GLU A 162 -5.81 -1.89 12.95
CA GLU A 162 -5.33 -1.73 14.32
C GLU A 162 -3.98 -2.44 14.51
N ALA A 163 -3.31 -2.21 15.63
CA ALA A 163 -2.12 -2.95 16.00
C ALA A 163 -2.45 -4.45 16.09
N SER A 164 -1.97 -5.24 15.13
CA SER A 164 -2.37 -6.62 14.93
C SER A 164 -1.18 -7.58 14.99
N GLY A 165 -1.30 -8.61 15.82
CA GLY A 165 -0.29 -9.67 15.91
C GLY A 165 -0.14 -10.46 14.60
N SER A 166 -1.23 -10.65 13.82
CA SER A 166 -1.19 -11.35 12.53
C SER A 166 -0.42 -10.55 11.47
N VAL A 167 -0.57 -9.22 11.44
CA VAL A 167 0.19 -8.35 10.55
C VAL A 167 1.67 -8.27 10.95
N ALA A 168 1.94 -8.20 12.27
CA ALA A 168 3.31 -8.25 12.78
C ALA A 168 4.01 -9.60 12.46
N GLU A 169 3.26 -10.70 12.49
CA GLU A 169 3.75 -12.03 12.11
C GLU A 169 4.00 -12.15 10.60
N LEU A 170 3.10 -11.63 9.77
CA LEU A 170 3.27 -11.53 8.32
C LEU A 170 4.55 -10.76 7.95
N ALA A 171 4.88 -9.72 8.71
CA ALA A 171 6.05 -8.87 8.48
C ALA A 171 7.38 -9.48 8.96
N GLU A 172 7.37 -10.64 9.63
CA GLU A 172 8.59 -11.28 10.11
C GLU A 172 9.60 -11.53 8.98
N GLY A 173 10.86 -11.14 9.18
CA GLY A 173 11.92 -11.26 8.19
C GLY A 173 11.87 -10.25 7.04
N SER A 174 10.92 -9.30 7.04
CA SER A 174 10.84 -8.28 6.00
C SER A 174 12.01 -7.30 6.07
N ALA A 175 12.57 -6.96 4.92
CA ALA A 175 13.55 -5.89 4.82
C ALA A 175 12.92 -4.53 5.20
N VAL A 176 11.66 -4.35 4.78
CA VAL A 176 10.85 -3.17 5.11
C VAL A 176 9.40 -3.59 5.38
N LEU A 177 8.82 -3.01 6.42
CA LEU A 177 7.40 -2.96 6.70
C LEU A 177 6.91 -1.51 6.53
N ALA A 178 5.96 -1.28 5.62
CA ALA A 178 5.15 -0.05 5.61
C ALA A 178 3.89 -0.31 6.43
N HIS A 179 3.71 0.41 7.54
CA HIS A 179 2.61 0.15 8.47
C HIS A 179 1.76 1.41 8.70
N ASP A 180 0.45 1.21 8.71
CA ASP A 180 -0.50 2.21 9.20
C ASP A 180 -0.09 2.74 10.58
N CYS A 181 -0.04 4.05 10.72
CA CYS A 181 0.15 4.71 12.01
C CYS A 181 -0.54 6.09 11.97
N SER A 182 -1.84 6.04 11.85
CA SER A 182 -2.69 7.17 11.47
C SER A 182 -2.75 8.30 12.48
N PHE A 183 -2.46 8.06 13.75
CA PHE A 183 -2.60 9.04 14.82
C PHE A 183 -1.40 9.01 15.77
N PRO A 184 -1.04 10.15 16.38
CA PRO A 184 -0.03 10.17 17.46
C PRO A 184 -0.59 9.54 18.74
N ASP A 185 0.30 9.18 19.65
CA ASP A 185 -0.11 8.70 20.98
C ASP A 185 -1.02 9.71 21.69
N GLY A 186 -2.00 9.19 22.41
CA GLY A 186 -3.01 10.00 23.13
C GLY A 186 -4.27 10.29 22.30
N ILE A 187 -4.31 9.91 21.01
CA ILE A 187 -5.51 9.89 20.18
C ILE A 187 -5.80 8.43 19.85
N ASP A 188 -6.64 7.80 20.66
CA ASP A 188 -7.04 6.40 20.48
C ASP A 188 -8.33 6.36 19.65
N VAL A 189 -8.25 5.75 18.48
CA VAL A 189 -9.37 5.57 17.55
C VAL A 189 -9.45 4.10 17.13
N GLU A 190 -10.65 3.63 16.89
CA GLU A 190 -10.87 2.29 16.33
C GLU A 190 -10.28 2.21 14.90
N ASN A 191 -9.87 1.02 14.48
CA ASN A 191 -9.39 0.66 13.14
C ASN A 191 -7.98 1.14 12.76
N HIS A 192 -7.29 1.90 13.59
CA HIS A 192 -5.93 2.40 13.34
C HIS A 192 -5.08 2.35 14.62
N PRO A 193 -3.76 2.09 14.52
CA PRO A 193 -2.90 2.01 15.69
C PRO A 193 -2.33 3.38 16.07
N THR A 194 -1.99 3.52 17.34
CA THR A 194 -1.05 4.54 17.79
C THR A 194 0.39 4.00 17.75
N PRO A 195 1.41 4.87 17.79
CA PRO A 195 2.81 4.45 17.83
C PRO A 195 3.14 3.47 18.97
N ASN A 196 2.65 3.73 20.17
CA ASN A 196 2.88 2.84 21.30
C ASN A 196 2.28 1.45 21.09
N GLN A 197 1.03 1.36 20.59
CA GLN A 197 0.38 0.10 20.26
C GLN A 197 1.15 -0.67 19.17
N LEU A 198 1.63 0.05 18.14
CA LEU A 198 2.44 -0.54 17.08
C LEU A 198 3.76 -1.08 17.64
N GLY A 199 4.47 -0.31 18.47
CA GLY A 199 5.70 -0.75 19.15
C GLY A 199 5.49 -2.02 19.97
N GLU A 200 4.34 -2.17 20.62
CA GLU A 200 4.00 -3.37 21.41
C GLU A 200 3.90 -4.65 20.57
N VAL A 201 3.24 -4.59 19.41
CA VAL A 201 3.06 -5.77 18.54
C VAL A 201 4.32 -6.10 17.74
N LEU A 202 5.19 -5.12 17.49
CA LEU A 202 6.46 -5.30 16.80
C LEU A 202 7.61 -5.69 17.72
N ALA A 203 7.41 -5.69 19.05
CA ALA A 203 8.46 -6.04 20.02
C ALA A 203 9.04 -7.44 19.73
N GLY A 204 10.36 -7.51 19.58
CA GLY A 204 11.10 -8.75 19.34
C GLY A 204 10.94 -9.33 17.92
N ARG A 205 10.32 -8.62 16.98
CA ARG A 205 10.20 -9.04 15.57
C ARG A 205 11.49 -8.70 14.81
N GLU A 206 11.88 -9.59 13.90
CA GLU A 206 13.01 -9.38 13.01
C GLU A 206 12.57 -8.66 11.74
N ILE A 207 12.45 -7.33 11.78
CA ILE A 207 12.11 -6.46 10.66
C ILE A 207 13.23 -5.45 10.47
N GLY A 208 13.72 -5.31 9.22
CA GLY A 208 14.85 -4.43 8.96
C GLY A 208 14.55 -2.94 9.19
N ARG A 209 13.38 -2.48 8.72
CA ARG A 209 12.91 -1.10 8.89
C ARG A 209 11.40 -1.02 8.85
N VAL A 210 10.83 -0.13 9.66
CA VAL A 210 9.42 0.23 9.65
C VAL A 210 9.25 1.65 9.09
N TYR A 211 8.35 1.81 8.12
CA TYR A 211 7.87 3.11 7.68
C TYR A 211 6.43 3.32 8.15
N LEU A 212 6.21 4.37 8.93
CA LEU A 212 4.88 4.81 9.32
C LEU A 212 4.23 5.52 8.15
N THR A 213 3.05 5.08 7.73
CA THR A 213 2.29 5.61 6.60
C THR A 213 0.82 5.77 6.96
N HIS A 214 -0.05 6.12 6.01
CA HIS A 214 -1.47 6.36 6.21
C HIS A 214 -1.75 7.45 7.26
N LEU A 215 -1.05 8.57 7.13
CA LEU A 215 -0.98 9.61 8.16
C LEU A 215 -2.11 10.62 8.03
N TYR A 216 -2.88 10.80 9.10
CA TYR A 216 -3.85 11.88 9.22
C TYR A 216 -3.18 13.22 9.56
N PRO A 217 -3.84 14.37 9.33
CA PRO A 217 -3.32 15.69 9.70
C PRO A 217 -2.95 15.83 11.19
N HIS A 218 -3.54 15.00 12.05
CA HIS A 218 -3.25 14.95 13.49
C HIS A 218 -1.80 14.55 13.81
N THR A 219 -1.09 13.94 12.85
CA THR A 219 0.31 13.54 13.00
C THR A 219 1.29 14.69 12.75
N ASP A 220 0.81 15.80 12.16
CA ASP A 220 1.66 16.94 11.82
C ASP A 220 2.32 17.52 13.08
N GLY A 221 3.65 17.66 13.02
CA GLY A 221 4.46 18.10 14.16
C GLY A 221 4.74 17.02 15.24
N HIS A 222 4.25 15.79 15.07
CA HIS A 222 4.44 14.68 16.01
C HIS A 222 5.34 13.57 15.49
N HIS A 223 5.85 13.65 14.26
CA HIS A 223 6.55 12.56 13.58
C HIS A 223 7.76 12.02 14.36
N GLU A 224 8.56 12.92 14.98
CA GLU A 224 9.72 12.53 15.80
C GLU A 224 9.25 11.71 17.02
N ALA A 225 8.27 12.24 17.76
CA ALA A 225 7.71 11.53 18.92
C ALA A 225 7.07 10.18 18.54
N MET A 226 6.42 10.11 17.36
CA MET A 226 5.84 8.84 16.88
C MET A 226 6.92 7.79 16.60
N THR A 227 8.02 8.16 15.95
CA THR A 227 9.12 7.23 15.69
C THR A 227 9.84 6.81 16.97
N GLU A 228 10.02 7.73 17.91
CA GLU A 228 10.59 7.42 19.24
C GLU A 228 9.71 6.45 20.01
N SER A 229 8.39 6.67 20.04
CA SER A 229 7.44 5.82 20.75
C SER A 229 7.43 4.38 20.24
N VAL A 230 7.41 4.16 18.92
CA VAL A 230 7.57 2.82 18.35
C VAL A 230 8.92 2.22 18.75
N GLY A 231 10.00 3.02 18.68
CA GLY A 231 11.37 2.63 19.00
C GLY A 231 11.61 2.29 20.48
N GLU A 232 10.71 2.66 21.40
CA GLU A 232 10.80 2.23 22.81
C GLU A 232 10.71 0.71 22.98
N ARG A 233 10.08 0.00 22.03
CA ARG A 233 9.81 -1.44 22.10
C ARG A 233 10.32 -2.22 20.89
N PHE A 234 10.44 -1.57 19.73
CA PHE A 234 10.96 -2.16 18.52
C PHE A 234 12.41 -1.74 18.29
N GLU A 235 13.33 -2.70 18.16
CA GLU A 235 14.78 -2.44 18.07
C GLU A 235 15.26 -2.03 16.67
N GLY A 236 14.40 -2.10 15.64
CA GLY A 236 14.73 -1.76 14.25
C GLY A 236 14.68 -0.25 13.95
N ASP A 237 15.04 0.12 12.73
CA ASP A 237 14.96 1.51 12.24
C ASP A 237 13.50 1.89 11.96
N VAL A 238 13.01 2.97 12.58
CA VAL A 238 11.64 3.49 12.40
C VAL A 238 11.70 4.85 11.74
N ARG A 239 10.93 5.03 10.69
CA ARG A 239 10.84 6.30 9.93
C ARG A 239 9.41 6.62 9.57
N VAL A 240 9.15 7.88 9.28
CA VAL A 240 7.90 8.33 8.68
C VAL A 240 8.05 8.34 7.15
N ALA A 241 7.12 7.71 6.45
CA ALA A 241 7.05 7.75 5.00
C ALA A 241 6.67 9.14 4.48
N ARG A 242 7.02 9.43 3.24
CA ARG A 242 6.62 10.64 2.53
C ARG A 242 6.35 10.32 1.07
N ASP A 243 5.52 11.12 0.44
CA ASP A 243 5.23 11.00 -0.99
C ASP A 243 6.50 11.15 -1.83
N GLY A 244 6.63 10.32 -2.85
CA GLY A 244 7.81 10.24 -3.70
C GLY A 244 9.03 9.56 -3.06
N LEU A 245 8.93 9.03 -1.84
CA LEU A 245 10.01 8.24 -1.25
C LEU A 245 10.16 6.92 -2.01
N THR A 246 11.32 6.70 -2.58
CA THR A 246 11.70 5.43 -3.23
C THR A 246 12.74 4.69 -2.40
N ILE A 247 12.55 3.38 -2.24
CA ILE A 247 13.41 2.49 -1.47
C ILE A 247 13.81 1.32 -2.35
N ASP A 248 15.12 1.13 -2.55
CA ASP A 248 15.66 -0.07 -3.17
C ASP A 248 15.91 -1.13 -2.08
N LEU A 249 15.17 -2.24 -2.16
CA LEU A 249 15.31 -3.38 -1.27
C LEU A 249 16.22 -4.42 -1.94
N ARG A 250 17.39 -4.64 -1.33
CA ARG A 250 18.31 -5.72 -1.74
C ARG A 250 18.56 -6.60 -0.52
N ARG A 251 18.66 -7.92 -0.71
CA ARG A 251 19.23 -8.77 0.34
C ARG A 251 20.58 -8.19 0.70
N ARG A 252 20.82 -7.92 1.98
CA ARG A 252 22.19 -7.73 2.45
C ARG A 252 22.92 -9.03 2.10
N ASN A 253 23.77 -8.98 1.06
CA ASN A 253 24.75 -10.05 0.84
C ASN A 253 25.46 -10.23 2.17
N GLY A 254 25.31 -11.43 2.75
CA GLY A 254 25.91 -11.74 4.04
C GLY A 254 27.42 -11.48 3.95
N GLU A 255 27.92 -10.61 4.82
CA GLU A 255 29.29 -10.60 5.24
C GLU A 255 29.56 -11.78 6.19
#